data_6bbbe6e394247519e9d960142f444563
#
_entry.id   6bbbe6e394247519e9d960142f444563
#
_cell.length_a   1.000
_cell.length_b   1.000
_cell.length_c   1.000
_cell.angle_alpha   90.00
_cell.angle_beta   90.00
_cell.angle_gamma   90.00
#
_symmetry.space_group_name_H-M   'P 1'
#
loop_
_entity.id
_entity.type
_entity.pdbx_description
1 polymer ?
#
loop_
_entity_poly.entity_id
_entity_poly.type
_entity_poly.pdbx_seq_one_letter_code
_entity_poly.pdbx_strand_id
1 'polypeptide(L)'
;MDINIRDYLDRAENELRVAIILKNLTESDKKIEFGAGKEDTFYSSVISHSYYSIFYSAKALLLTKNVKTEASEVHKKTLDEFKKHFVDSGILDFELLKIYNEMIVKADELLGIIQHEKRKRGHFVYKTLPQANKEPAEESLENAKKFVSHIKQIIEK
;
A
#
# COMPACT_ATOMS: atom_id res chain seq x y z
N MET A 1 -14.89 -0.51 -19.08
CA MET A 1 -13.71 -0.08 -18.27
C MET A 1 -12.47 -0.11 -19.14
N ASP A 2 -11.71 0.97 -19.11
CA ASP A 2 -10.42 1.06 -19.80
C ASP A 2 -9.49 -0.05 -19.31
N ILE A 3 -8.74 -0.66 -20.24
CA ILE A 3 -7.84 -1.76 -19.89
C ILE A 3 -6.77 -1.34 -18.87
N ASN A 4 -6.27 -0.11 -18.96
CA ASN A 4 -5.26 0.37 -18.03
C ASN A 4 -5.82 0.56 -16.61
N ILE A 5 -7.08 0.96 -16.51
CA ILE A 5 -7.76 1.08 -15.21
C ILE A 5 -7.89 -0.31 -14.60
N ARG A 6 -8.30 -1.28 -15.40
CA ARG A 6 -8.42 -2.66 -14.93
C ARG A 6 -7.07 -3.22 -14.49
N ASP A 7 -6.03 -2.99 -15.29
CA ASP A 7 -4.70 -3.50 -14.95
C ASP A 7 -4.20 -2.97 -13.60
N TYR A 8 -4.39 -1.68 -13.34
CA TYR A 8 -4.02 -1.12 -12.04
C TYR A 8 -4.89 -1.65 -10.91
N LEU A 9 -6.17 -1.84 -11.15
CA LEU A 9 -7.07 -2.37 -10.12
C LEU A 9 -6.72 -3.84 -9.81
N ASP A 10 -6.48 -4.64 -10.83
CA ASP A 10 -6.05 -6.04 -10.68
C ASP A 10 -4.72 -6.11 -9.92
N ARG A 11 -3.82 -5.19 -10.21
CA ARG A 11 -2.53 -5.10 -9.52
C ARG A 11 -2.72 -4.73 -8.04
N ALA A 12 -3.60 -3.78 -7.77
CA ALA A 12 -3.93 -3.41 -6.39
C ALA A 12 -4.47 -4.60 -5.60
N GLU A 13 -5.38 -5.34 -6.19
CA GLU A 13 -5.96 -6.53 -5.57
C GLU A 13 -4.92 -7.64 -5.37
N ASN A 14 -4.02 -7.79 -6.33
CA ASN A 14 -2.93 -8.77 -6.21
C ASN A 14 -1.99 -8.41 -5.06
N GLU A 15 -1.61 -7.15 -4.94
CA GLU A 15 -0.78 -6.69 -3.83
C GLU A 15 -1.46 -6.96 -2.48
N LEU A 16 -2.77 -6.76 -2.42
CA LEU A 16 -3.54 -7.01 -1.21
C LEU A 16 -3.55 -8.51 -0.85
N ARG A 17 -3.73 -9.37 -1.85
CA ARG A 17 -3.65 -10.83 -1.63
C ARG A 17 -2.27 -11.26 -1.14
N VAL A 18 -1.22 -10.69 -1.71
CA VAL A 18 0.16 -10.99 -1.26
C VAL A 18 0.33 -10.61 0.21
N ALA A 19 -0.16 -9.43 0.60
CA ALA A 19 -0.10 -9.01 2.01
C ALA A 19 -0.82 -9.99 2.93
N ILE A 20 -2.00 -10.45 2.54
CA ILE A 20 -2.79 -11.43 3.31
C ILE A 20 -2.02 -12.75 3.43
N ILE A 21 -1.49 -13.24 2.32
CA ILE A 21 -0.73 -14.50 2.29
C ILE A 21 0.49 -14.42 3.20
N LEU A 22 1.24 -13.33 3.11
CA LEU A 22 2.45 -13.15 3.93
C LEU A 22 2.13 -13.04 5.42
N LYS A 23 1.02 -12.39 5.77
CA LYS A 23 0.58 -12.33 7.15
C LYS A 23 0.24 -13.72 7.68
N ASN A 24 -0.56 -14.45 6.93
CA ASN A 24 -0.97 -15.80 7.31
C ASN A 24 0.23 -16.74 7.41
N LEU A 25 1.16 -16.62 6.47
CA LEU A 25 2.38 -17.44 6.47
C LEU A 25 3.24 -17.14 7.70
N THR A 26 3.42 -15.86 8.03
CA THR A 26 4.19 -15.45 9.20
C THR A 26 3.67 -16.09 10.47
N GLU A 27 2.36 -16.19 10.60
CA GLU A 27 1.67 -16.69 11.80
C GLU A 27 1.44 -18.20 11.77
N SER A 28 1.90 -18.89 10.73
CA SER A 28 1.70 -20.31 10.55
C SER A 28 2.97 -21.11 10.87
N ASP A 29 2.79 -22.27 11.50
CA ASP A 29 3.89 -23.22 11.70
C ASP A 29 4.38 -23.81 10.37
N LYS A 30 3.55 -23.76 9.33
CA LYS A 30 3.88 -24.29 8.01
C LYS A 30 4.89 -23.45 7.24
N LYS A 31 5.24 -22.26 7.73
CA LYS A 31 6.20 -21.39 7.04
C LYS A 31 7.54 -22.11 6.79
N ILE A 32 7.92 -23.03 7.66
CA ILE A 32 9.16 -23.80 7.52
C ILE A 32 9.11 -24.67 6.27
N GLU A 33 7.94 -25.26 5.96
CA GLU A 33 7.76 -26.07 4.76
C GLU A 33 7.96 -25.28 3.48
N PHE A 34 7.75 -23.96 3.54
CA PHE A 34 7.94 -23.06 2.41
C PHE A 34 9.32 -22.39 2.40
N GLY A 35 10.22 -22.84 3.26
CA GLY A 35 11.61 -22.38 3.26
C GLY A 35 11.93 -21.25 4.23
N ALA A 36 10.96 -20.77 5.00
CA ALA A 36 11.21 -19.75 6.01
C ALA A 36 11.87 -20.35 7.25
N GLY A 37 12.65 -19.55 7.97
CA GLY A 37 13.16 -19.92 9.28
C GLY A 37 12.08 -19.86 10.35
N LYS A 38 12.27 -20.58 11.44
CA LYS A 38 11.29 -20.65 12.53
C LYS A 38 10.95 -19.27 13.09
N GLU A 39 11.96 -18.41 13.18
CA GLU A 39 11.79 -17.06 13.76
C GLU A 39 11.51 -15.97 12.71
N ASP A 40 11.43 -16.36 11.44
CA ASP A 40 11.20 -15.38 10.38
C ASP A 40 9.80 -14.79 10.49
N THR A 41 9.73 -13.49 10.25
CA THR A 41 8.46 -12.77 10.11
C THR A 41 8.48 -11.96 8.82
N PHE A 42 7.30 -11.73 8.25
CA PHE A 42 7.16 -11.01 7.00
C PHE A 42 6.30 -9.75 7.17
N TYR A 43 6.19 -9.24 8.39
CA TYR A 43 5.33 -8.08 8.69
C TYR A 43 5.74 -6.82 7.92
N SER A 44 7.03 -6.60 7.70
CA SER A 44 7.48 -5.47 6.88
C SER A 44 6.96 -5.57 5.46
N SER A 45 6.97 -6.77 4.90
CA SER A 45 6.43 -7.02 3.56
C SER A 45 4.91 -6.88 3.52
N VAL A 46 4.22 -7.26 4.60
CA VAL A 46 2.76 -7.02 4.72
C VAL A 46 2.47 -5.51 4.62
N ILE A 47 3.24 -4.69 5.33
CA ILE A 47 3.09 -3.23 5.30
C ILE A 47 3.36 -2.70 3.89
N SER A 48 4.45 -3.16 3.26
CA SER A 48 4.84 -2.74 1.92
C SER A 48 3.75 -3.06 0.89
N HIS A 49 3.28 -4.31 0.84
CA HIS A 49 2.26 -4.71 -0.13
C HIS A 49 0.91 -4.06 0.15
N SER A 50 0.56 -3.84 1.42
CA SER A 50 -0.64 -3.09 1.79
C SER A 50 -0.57 -1.66 1.23
N TYR A 51 0.58 -1.00 1.37
CA TYR A 51 0.76 0.33 0.81
C TYR A 51 0.65 0.31 -0.72
N TYR A 52 1.32 -0.63 -1.40
CA TYR A 52 1.24 -0.69 -2.87
C TYR A 52 -0.17 -0.98 -3.36
N SER A 53 -0.98 -1.73 -2.62
CA SER A 53 -2.37 -1.93 -3.00
C SER A 53 -3.15 -0.61 -2.99
N ILE A 54 -2.90 0.25 -2.02
CA ILE A 54 -3.48 1.59 -1.95
C ILE A 54 -3.00 2.44 -3.12
N PHE A 55 -1.69 2.45 -3.35
CA PHE A 55 -1.06 3.22 -4.42
C PHE A 55 -1.63 2.87 -5.81
N TYR A 56 -1.71 1.58 -6.14
CA TYR A 56 -2.22 1.17 -7.45
C TYR A 56 -3.72 1.40 -7.58
N SER A 57 -4.50 1.26 -6.51
CA SER A 57 -5.93 1.59 -6.58
C SER A 57 -6.14 3.09 -6.78
N ALA A 58 -5.32 3.94 -6.14
CA ALA A 58 -5.36 5.38 -6.37
C ALA A 58 -5.03 5.72 -7.83
N LYS A 59 -4.01 5.06 -8.40
CA LYS A 59 -3.66 5.25 -9.82
C LYS A 59 -4.80 4.83 -10.74
N ALA A 60 -5.47 3.72 -10.44
CA ALA A 60 -6.63 3.28 -11.20
C ALA A 60 -7.74 4.34 -11.19
N LEU A 61 -8.02 4.88 -10.01
CA LEU A 61 -9.06 5.91 -9.87
C LEU A 61 -8.68 7.19 -10.62
N LEU A 62 -7.42 7.62 -10.56
CA LEU A 62 -6.93 8.80 -11.28
C LEU A 62 -7.10 8.65 -12.80
N LEU A 63 -6.92 7.45 -13.33
CA LEU A 63 -7.10 7.21 -14.76
C LEU A 63 -8.55 7.42 -15.20
N THR A 64 -9.54 7.30 -14.31
CA THR A 64 -10.93 7.63 -14.65
C THR A 64 -11.09 9.11 -15.00
N LYS A 65 -10.16 9.94 -14.58
CA LYS A 65 -10.09 11.38 -14.92
C LYS A 65 -8.98 11.69 -15.92
N ASN A 66 -8.43 10.67 -16.58
CA ASN A 66 -7.31 10.79 -17.49
C ASN A 66 -6.06 11.40 -16.85
N VAL A 67 -5.89 11.22 -15.55
CA VAL A 67 -4.71 11.71 -14.83
C VAL A 67 -3.71 10.57 -14.68
N LYS A 68 -2.51 10.77 -15.22
CA LYS A 68 -1.39 9.83 -15.11
C LYS A 68 -0.29 10.44 -14.25
N THR A 69 0.29 9.63 -13.38
CA THR A 69 1.42 10.04 -12.56
C THR A 69 2.57 9.09 -12.84
N GLU A 70 3.68 9.64 -13.27
CA GLU A 70 4.85 8.86 -13.69
C GLU A 70 6.14 9.58 -13.30
N ALA A 71 7.27 8.90 -13.49
CA ALA A 71 8.60 9.44 -13.30
C ALA A 71 8.96 9.69 -11.84
N SER A 72 9.94 10.57 -11.60
CA SER A 72 10.44 10.83 -10.25
C SER A 72 9.32 11.31 -9.34
N GLU A 73 9.41 10.94 -8.07
CA GLU A 73 8.44 11.31 -7.04
C GLU A 73 7.01 10.84 -7.34
N VAL A 74 6.86 9.72 -8.04
CA VAL A 74 5.55 9.20 -8.45
C VAL A 74 4.61 8.99 -7.25
N HIS A 75 5.12 8.58 -6.10
CA HIS A 75 4.30 8.34 -4.91
C HIS A 75 3.70 9.64 -4.38
N LYS A 76 4.52 10.69 -4.31
CA LYS A 76 4.04 12.01 -3.88
C LYS A 76 3.07 12.60 -4.88
N LYS A 77 3.40 12.53 -6.17
CA LYS A 77 2.52 13.04 -7.24
C LYS A 77 1.17 12.35 -7.21
N THR A 78 1.16 11.04 -7.04
CA THR A 78 -0.09 10.28 -6.99
C THR A 78 -0.96 10.71 -5.81
N LEU A 79 -0.36 10.90 -4.64
CA LEU A 79 -1.08 11.39 -3.47
C LEU A 79 -1.65 12.79 -3.71
N ASP A 80 -0.84 13.71 -4.25
CA ASP A 80 -1.25 15.08 -4.50
C ASP A 80 -2.40 15.15 -5.51
N GLU A 81 -2.31 14.37 -6.59
CA GLU A 81 -3.37 14.31 -7.59
C GLU A 81 -4.65 13.64 -7.06
N PHE A 82 -4.49 12.61 -6.24
CA PHE A 82 -5.61 11.96 -5.57
C PHE A 82 -6.36 12.96 -4.68
N LYS A 83 -5.63 13.71 -3.87
CA LYS A 83 -6.22 14.76 -3.03
C LYS A 83 -6.97 15.78 -3.88
N LYS A 84 -6.32 16.30 -4.91
CA LYS A 84 -6.87 17.36 -5.76
C LYS A 84 -8.15 16.93 -6.48
N HIS A 85 -8.12 15.78 -7.12
CA HIS A 85 -9.22 15.35 -8.00
C HIS A 85 -10.37 14.67 -7.26
N PHE A 86 -10.12 14.08 -6.12
CA PHE A 86 -11.13 13.25 -5.45
C PHE A 86 -11.52 13.74 -4.05
N VAL A 87 -10.61 14.34 -3.31
CA VAL A 87 -10.90 14.80 -1.95
C VAL A 87 -11.30 16.28 -1.96
N ASP A 88 -10.48 17.16 -2.51
CA ASP A 88 -10.77 18.58 -2.57
C ASP A 88 -12.00 18.88 -3.44
N SER A 89 -12.28 18.02 -4.41
CA SER A 89 -13.47 18.12 -5.25
C SER A 89 -14.75 17.66 -4.56
N GLY A 90 -14.64 17.02 -3.40
CA GLY A 90 -15.79 16.50 -2.65
C GLY A 90 -16.30 15.14 -3.12
N ILE A 91 -15.64 14.49 -4.05
CA ILE A 91 -16.07 13.18 -4.55
C ILE A 91 -15.85 12.08 -3.51
N LEU A 92 -14.74 12.15 -2.75
CA LEU A 92 -14.41 11.21 -1.71
C LEU A 92 -14.31 11.89 -0.37
N ASP A 93 -14.61 11.14 0.69
CA ASP A 93 -14.45 11.58 2.05
C ASP A 93 -12.97 11.76 2.41
N PHE A 94 -12.72 12.70 3.29
CA PHE A 94 -11.38 12.95 3.83
C PHE A 94 -10.78 11.72 4.50
N GLU A 95 -11.60 10.79 4.97
CA GLU A 95 -11.13 9.59 5.65
C GLU A 95 -10.20 8.75 4.78
N LEU A 96 -10.49 8.60 3.48
CA LEU A 96 -9.62 7.84 2.58
C LEU A 96 -8.28 8.54 2.36
N LEU A 97 -8.28 9.87 2.29
CA LEU A 97 -7.03 10.63 2.22
C LEU A 97 -6.21 10.44 3.49
N LYS A 98 -6.86 10.44 4.63
CA LYS A 98 -6.21 10.20 5.92
C LYS A 98 -5.54 8.84 5.96
N ILE A 99 -6.25 7.80 5.52
CA ILE A 99 -5.68 6.44 5.41
C ILE A 99 -4.45 6.45 4.50
N TYR A 100 -4.55 7.08 3.34
CA TYR A 100 -3.46 7.12 2.38
C TYR A 100 -2.23 7.84 2.96
N ASN A 101 -2.43 8.99 3.60
CA ASN A 101 -1.35 9.73 4.25
C ASN A 101 -0.68 8.91 5.36
N GLU A 102 -1.46 8.27 6.20
CA GLU A 102 -0.93 7.44 7.28
C GLU A 102 -0.11 6.27 6.73
N MET A 103 -0.58 5.65 5.65
CA MET A 103 0.13 4.54 5.02
C MET A 103 1.43 4.98 4.36
N ILE A 104 1.44 6.14 3.72
CA ILE A 104 2.66 6.71 3.14
C ILE A 104 3.71 6.97 4.23
N VAL A 105 3.31 7.61 5.32
CA VAL A 105 4.21 7.90 6.43
C VAL A 105 4.76 6.61 7.02
N LYS A 106 3.91 5.64 7.26
CA LYS A 106 4.30 4.35 7.82
C LYS A 106 5.26 3.61 6.89
N ALA A 107 4.96 3.57 5.59
CA ALA A 107 5.82 2.91 4.61
C ALA A 107 7.19 3.60 4.52
N ASP A 108 7.22 4.93 4.55
CA ASP A 108 8.47 5.67 4.50
C ASP A 108 9.30 5.49 5.77
N GLU A 109 8.67 5.62 6.92
CA GLU A 109 9.37 5.48 8.20
C GLU A 109 9.93 4.08 8.43
N LEU A 110 9.16 3.05 8.10
CA LEU A 110 9.55 1.68 8.40
C LEU A 110 10.36 1.03 7.30
N LEU A 111 10.12 1.39 6.04
CA LEU A 111 10.65 0.66 4.90
C LEU A 111 11.47 1.51 3.94
N GLY A 112 11.46 2.82 4.10
CA GLY A 112 12.18 3.72 3.21
C GLY A 112 11.71 3.64 1.77
N ILE A 113 10.41 3.42 1.55
CA ILE A 113 9.85 3.18 0.21
C ILE A 113 9.72 4.47 -0.59
N ILE A 114 9.36 5.59 0.08
CA ILE A 114 8.88 6.77 -0.63
C ILE A 114 10.01 7.62 -1.18
N GLN A 115 10.91 8.08 -0.33
CA GLN A 115 12.00 8.93 -0.80
C GLN A 115 12.95 9.30 0.32
N HIS A 116 13.92 10.15 0.08
CA HIS A 116 15.01 10.52 0.98
C HIS A 116 15.70 9.29 1.49
N GLU A 117 15.25 8.28 0.98
CA GLU A 117 15.35 6.93 1.36
C GLU A 117 16.77 6.49 1.25
N LYS A 118 17.51 6.97 0.32
CA LYS A 118 18.90 6.54 0.17
C LYS A 118 19.69 6.68 1.44
N ARG A 119 19.43 7.78 2.18
CA ARG A 119 20.09 8.00 3.47
C ARG A 119 19.42 7.28 4.61
N LYS A 120 18.09 7.28 4.59
CA LYS A 120 17.30 6.72 5.68
C LYS A 120 17.11 5.23 5.58
N ARG A 121 17.07 4.70 4.38
CA ARG A 121 16.81 3.28 4.14
C ARG A 121 17.71 2.34 4.93
N GLY A 122 19.01 2.48 4.77
CA GLY A 122 19.96 1.65 5.49
C GLY A 122 19.78 1.77 6.98
N HIS A 123 19.51 2.97 7.45
CA HIS A 123 19.30 3.24 8.86
C HIS A 123 18.02 2.60 9.40
N PHE A 124 16.89 2.82 8.71
CA PHE A 124 15.60 2.30 9.16
C PHE A 124 15.47 0.78 9.01
N VAL A 125 15.85 0.25 7.86
CA VAL A 125 15.70 -1.18 7.57
C VAL A 125 16.44 -2.04 8.59
N TYR A 126 17.61 -1.59 9.04
CA TYR A 126 18.41 -2.35 10.00
C TYR A 126 18.07 -2.08 11.45
N LYS A 127 17.41 -0.96 11.76
CA LYS A 127 17.07 -0.62 13.13
C LYS A 127 15.65 -0.98 13.53
N THR A 128 14.72 -0.92 12.59
CA THR A 128 13.33 -1.27 12.84
C THR A 128 13.05 -2.67 12.34
N LEU A 129 13.50 -3.65 13.09
CA LEU A 129 13.33 -5.03 12.65
C LEU A 129 11.89 -5.51 12.78
N PRO A 130 11.56 -6.48 11.92
CA PRO A 130 10.18 -6.87 11.65
C PRO A 130 9.36 -7.36 12.83
N GLN A 131 9.99 -7.94 13.84
CA GLN A 131 9.26 -8.48 14.98
C GLN A 131 8.42 -7.42 15.70
N ALA A 132 8.86 -6.17 15.62
CA ALA A 132 8.15 -5.05 16.22
C ALA A 132 6.98 -4.56 15.38
N ASN A 133 6.80 -5.11 14.18
CA ASN A 133 5.88 -4.57 13.17
C ASN A 133 4.55 -5.31 13.08
N LYS A 134 4.23 -6.21 14.00
CA LYS A 134 2.99 -6.98 13.93
C LYS A 134 1.75 -6.09 13.95
N GLU A 135 1.60 -5.24 14.96
CA GLU A 135 0.43 -4.34 15.05
C GLU A 135 0.34 -3.38 13.88
N PRO A 136 1.43 -2.68 13.48
CA PRO A 136 1.41 -1.85 12.28
C PRO A 136 1.03 -2.62 11.02
N ALA A 137 1.45 -3.88 10.90
CA ALA A 137 1.11 -4.71 9.75
C ALA A 137 -0.38 -5.03 9.71
N GLU A 138 -0.96 -5.42 10.84
CA GLU A 138 -2.40 -5.70 10.95
C GLU A 138 -3.23 -4.46 10.59
N GLU A 139 -2.87 -3.32 11.16
CA GLU A 139 -3.52 -2.05 10.89
C GLU A 139 -3.39 -1.65 9.42
N SER A 140 -2.19 -1.78 8.85
CA SER A 140 -1.94 -1.47 7.44
C SER A 140 -2.80 -2.32 6.52
N LEU A 141 -2.92 -3.60 6.82
CA LEU A 141 -3.72 -4.52 6.02
C LEU A 141 -5.21 -4.16 6.08
N GLU A 142 -5.75 -3.87 7.25
CA GLU A 142 -7.15 -3.48 7.39
C GLU A 142 -7.44 -2.16 6.67
N ASN A 143 -6.54 -1.19 6.80
CA ASN A 143 -6.66 0.09 6.10
C ASN A 143 -6.61 -0.10 4.58
N ALA A 144 -5.74 -0.98 4.09
CA ALA A 144 -5.63 -1.27 2.67
C ALA A 144 -6.90 -1.94 2.13
N LYS A 145 -7.44 -2.91 2.86
CA LYS A 145 -8.70 -3.57 2.50
C LYS A 145 -9.82 -2.55 2.34
N LYS A 146 -9.96 -1.66 3.31
CA LYS A 146 -10.98 -0.61 3.30
C LYS A 146 -10.80 0.33 2.11
N PHE A 147 -9.58 0.81 1.90
CA PHE A 147 -9.27 1.75 0.83
C PHE A 147 -9.55 1.14 -0.55
N VAL A 148 -8.97 -0.02 -0.83
CA VAL A 148 -9.12 -0.69 -2.14
C VAL A 148 -10.57 -1.02 -2.42
N SER A 149 -11.31 -1.49 -1.42
CA SER A 149 -12.73 -1.81 -1.57
C SER A 149 -13.55 -0.57 -1.97
N HIS A 150 -13.32 0.55 -1.32
CA HIS A 150 -14.01 1.80 -1.64
C HIS A 150 -13.70 2.28 -3.06
N ILE A 151 -12.42 2.27 -3.42
CA ILE A 151 -12.00 2.70 -4.76
C ILE A 151 -12.62 1.79 -5.82
N LYS A 152 -12.58 0.49 -5.60
CA LYS A 152 -13.16 -0.48 -6.53
C LYS A 152 -14.65 -0.21 -6.75
N GLN A 153 -15.40 0.01 -5.69
CA GLN A 153 -16.83 0.31 -5.78
C GLN A 153 -17.10 1.56 -6.63
N ILE A 154 -16.26 2.58 -6.50
CA ILE A 154 -16.41 3.81 -7.29
C ILE A 154 -16.12 3.54 -8.77
N ILE A 155 -15.06 2.82 -9.07
CA ILE A 155 -14.66 2.53 -10.45
C ILE A 155 -15.69 1.65 -11.17
N GLU A 156 -16.25 0.68 -10.46
CA GLU A 156 -17.17 -0.31 -11.05
C GLU A 156 -18.62 0.17 -11.14
N LYS A 157 -18.92 1.34 -10.62
CA LYS A 157 -20.23 1.96 -10.86
C LYS A 157 -20.33 2.46 -12.28
#